data_f7c3309c34bf22a8c0e3f45d0cb3a2cf
#
_entry.id   f7c3309c34bf22a8c0e3f45d0cb3a2cf
#
_cell.length_a   1.000
_cell.length_b   1.000
_cell.length_c   1.000
_cell.angle_alpha   90.00
_cell.angle_beta   90.00
_cell.angle_gamma   90.00
#
_symmetry.space_group_name_H-M   'P 1'
#
loop_
_entity.id
_entity.type
_entity.pdbx_description
1 polymer ?
#
loop_
_entity_poly.entity_id
_entity_poly.type
_entity_poly.pdbx_seq_one_letter_code
_entity_poly.pdbx_strand_id
1 'polypeptide(L)'
;LNRLRDVTGRERQLNIPRRVEYMALQPQVERPAQSASLTLPNGIAYLDMNRLTEQTVDAELSRHRSARAWVLDLRGALADSSHVGLAVLQAVRERPVAVVARELHRYQSTPCLTLSLREQVAQCPDEREVRSRVVRGDTAGHYAGRLVALVDERTSGAMERLALMLEASTDITFIGSSTAGSPAEAVPVVLPGKLTVYVPAAELRRSDGSQWQRVGISPLIDARLTLRGYRSGTDEVLQRAQEWLAQQLDGRGGRRRE
;
A
#
# COMPACT_ATOMS: atom_id res chain seq x y z
N LEU A 1 0.87 -30.97 -14.99
CA LEU A 1 1.03 -31.71 -13.74
C LEU A 1 1.83 -30.90 -12.76
N ASN A 2 1.20 -30.44 -11.66
CA ASN A 2 1.85 -29.67 -10.61
C ASN A 2 2.25 -30.62 -9.47
N ARG A 3 3.51 -30.55 -9.04
CA ARG A 3 3.97 -31.21 -7.82
C ARG A 3 3.78 -30.24 -6.67
N LEU A 4 3.02 -30.64 -5.67
CA LEU A 4 2.78 -29.88 -4.46
C LEU A 4 3.29 -30.68 -3.27
N ARG A 5 3.90 -30.00 -2.31
CA ARG A 5 4.25 -30.58 -1.02
C ARG A 5 3.24 -30.15 0.01
N ASP A 6 2.57 -31.08 0.65
CA ASP A 6 1.60 -30.77 1.69
C ASP A 6 2.30 -30.37 3.01
N VAL A 7 1.50 -29.94 3.99
CA VAL A 7 2.01 -29.48 5.30
C VAL A 7 2.73 -30.56 6.11
N THR A 8 2.60 -31.84 5.70
CA THR A 8 3.32 -32.95 6.34
C THR A 8 4.62 -33.27 5.60
N GLY A 9 4.98 -32.52 4.54
CA GLY A 9 6.14 -32.73 3.70
C GLY A 9 5.93 -33.76 2.60
N ARG A 10 4.74 -34.36 2.47
CA ARG A 10 4.44 -35.38 1.47
C ARG A 10 4.19 -34.74 0.10
N GLU A 11 4.90 -35.23 -0.91
CA GLU A 11 4.67 -34.78 -2.28
C GLU A 11 3.42 -35.43 -2.87
N ARG A 12 2.61 -34.58 -3.49
CA ARG A 12 1.40 -35.00 -4.24
C ARG A 12 1.46 -34.41 -5.64
N GLN A 13 1.02 -35.19 -6.59
CA GLN A 13 0.87 -34.77 -7.97
C GLN A 13 -0.61 -34.46 -8.21
N LEU A 14 -0.91 -33.20 -8.57
CA LEU A 14 -2.28 -32.78 -8.83
C LEU A 14 -2.40 -32.28 -10.26
N ASN A 15 -3.45 -32.70 -10.92
CA ASN A 15 -3.87 -32.13 -12.19
C ASN A 15 -4.87 -31.02 -11.92
N ILE A 16 -4.42 -29.77 -12.02
CA ILE A 16 -5.25 -28.58 -11.80
C ILE A 16 -5.68 -28.05 -13.16
N PRO A 17 -6.94 -28.25 -13.56
CA PRO A 17 -7.44 -27.68 -14.81
C PRO A 17 -7.54 -26.16 -14.70
N ARG A 18 -7.04 -25.45 -15.70
CA ARG A 18 -7.23 -24.01 -15.83
C ARG A 18 -8.66 -23.75 -16.31
N ARG A 19 -9.60 -23.51 -15.39
CA ARG A 19 -11.02 -23.28 -15.69
C ARG A 19 -11.51 -21.88 -15.39
N VAL A 20 -10.63 -21.04 -14.85
CA VAL A 20 -11.00 -19.71 -14.37
C VAL A 20 -10.06 -18.69 -15.02
N GLU A 21 -10.59 -17.59 -15.50
CA GLU A 21 -9.79 -16.49 -16.03
C GLU A 21 -8.90 -15.90 -14.94
N TYR A 22 -7.72 -15.43 -15.32
CA TYR A 22 -6.72 -14.88 -14.39
C TYR A 22 -7.30 -13.76 -13.51
N MET A 23 -8.12 -12.89 -14.08
CA MET A 23 -8.74 -11.77 -13.35
C MET A 23 -9.78 -12.25 -12.32
N ALA A 24 -10.37 -13.42 -12.49
CA ALA A 24 -11.29 -14.02 -11.53
C ALA A 24 -10.57 -14.79 -10.40
N LEU A 25 -9.26 -14.99 -10.52
CA LEU A 25 -8.40 -15.62 -9.50
C LEU A 25 -7.91 -14.64 -8.44
N GLN A 26 -8.52 -13.47 -8.31
CA GLN A 26 -8.10 -12.54 -7.27
C GLN A 26 -8.14 -13.25 -5.91
N PRO A 27 -7.00 -13.45 -5.25
CA PRO A 27 -6.98 -14.11 -3.97
C PRO A 27 -7.75 -13.25 -2.98
N GLN A 28 -8.87 -13.76 -2.52
CA GLN A 28 -9.58 -13.16 -1.40
C GLN A 28 -8.69 -13.39 -0.18
N VAL A 29 -8.01 -12.34 0.26
CA VAL A 29 -7.43 -12.34 1.59
C VAL A 29 -8.62 -12.27 2.54
N GLU A 30 -8.85 -13.33 3.29
CA GLU A 30 -9.80 -13.27 4.39
C GLU A 30 -9.28 -12.25 5.39
N ARG A 31 -9.92 -11.10 5.42
CA ARG A 31 -9.64 -10.03 6.36
C ARG A 31 -10.60 -10.15 7.53
N PRO A 32 -10.18 -9.87 8.77
CA PRO A 32 -10.97 -10.12 9.96
C PRO A 32 -12.28 -9.32 10.01
N ALA A 33 -12.39 -8.28 9.19
CA ALA A 33 -13.56 -7.43 9.18
C ALA A 33 -14.28 -7.44 7.83
N GLN A 34 -15.60 -7.60 7.87
CA GLN A 34 -16.46 -7.25 6.74
C GLN A 34 -16.69 -5.73 6.65
N SER A 35 -16.28 -4.97 7.66
CA SER A 35 -16.37 -3.51 7.75
C SER A 35 -15.09 -2.84 7.26
N ALA A 36 -15.22 -1.63 6.69
CA ALA A 36 -14.09 -0.80 6.28
C ALA A 36 -13.25 -0.32 7.48
N SER A 37 -13.82 -0.23 8.67
CA SER A 37 -13.11 0.07 9.91
C SER A 37 -13.69 -0.69 11.10
N LEU A 38 -12.88 -0.91 12.12
CA LEU A 38 -13.32 -1.45 13.40
C LEU A 38 -12.39 -1.03 14.54
N THR A 39 -12.92 -1.09 15.76
CA THR A 39 -12.12 -0.90 16.96
C THR A 39 -11.64 -2.25 17.47
N LEU A 40 -10.33 -2.43 17.51
CA LEU A 40 -9.65 -3.59 18.08
C LEU A 40 -9.49 -3.43 19.60
N PRO A 41 -9.12 -4.50 20.33
CA PRO A 41 -8.75 -4.40 21.75
C PRO A 41 -7.71 -3.31 22.00
N ASN A 42 -7.67 -2.80 23.23
CA ASN A 42 -6.75 -1.73 23.67
C ASN A 42 -6.95 -0.37 22.99
N GLY A 43 -8.11 -0.12 22.37
CA GLY A 43 -8.43 1.15 21.73
C GLY A 43 -7.64 1.41 20.45
N ILE A 44 -7.30 0.36 19.73
CA ILE A 44 -6.63 0.42 18.43
C ILE A 44 -7.69 0.46 17.34
N ALA A 45 -7.58 1.37 16.39
CA ALA A 45 -8.42 1.39 15.20
C ALA A 45 -7.77 0.59 14.07
N TYR A 46 -8.54 -0.25 13.42
CA TYR A 46 -8.17 -0.91 12.17
C TYR A 46 -8.94 -0.28 11.02
N LEU A 47 -8.24 0.08 9.95
CA LEU A 47 -8.75 0.75 8.77
C LEU A 47 -8.34 -0.06 7.52
N ASP A 48 -9.31 -0.70 6.87
CA ASP A 48 -9.07 -1.41 5.60
C ASP A 48 -9.09 -0.41 4.44
N MET A 49 -7.91 -0.03 3.97
CA MET A 49 -7.75 1.00 2.94
C MET A 49 -8.35 0.60 1.59
N ASN A 50 -8.58 -0.70 1.34
CA ASN A 50 -9.22 -1.15 0.11
C ASN A 50 -10.76 -1.10 0.18
N ARG A 51 -11.34 -0.93 1.36
CA ARG A 51 -12.79 -0.85 1.58
C ARG A 51 -13.27 0.56 1.87
N LEU A 52 -12.36 1.43 2.27
CA LEU A 52 -12.68 2.86 2.40
C LEU A 52 -12.93 3.47 1.02
N THR A 53 -13.94 4.31 0.95
CA THR A 53 -14.30 5.07 -0.26
C THR A 53 -14.17 6.55 0.00
N GLU A 54 -14.17 7.37 -1.05
CA GLU A 54 -14.16 8.83 -0.94
C GLU A 54 -15.33 9.35 -0.07
N GLN A 55 -16.50 8.68 -0.13
CA GLN A 55 -17.67 9.07 0.64
C GLN A 55 -17.61 8.68 2.11
N THR A 56 -16.81 7.70 2.48
CA THR A 56 -16.79 7.13 3.84
C THR A 56 -15.54 7.47 4.62
N VAL A 57 -14.44 7.80 3.95
CA VAL A 57 -13.11 7.94 4.58
C VAL A 57 -13.10 8.98 5.69
N ASP A 58 -13.64 10.17 5.47
CA ASP A 58 -13.63 11.26 6.45
C ASP A 58 -14.42 10.91 7.71
N ALA A 59 -15.57 10.26 7.54
CA ALA A 59 -16.40 9.80 8.66
C ALA A 59 -15.68 8.71 9.47
N GLU A 60 -15.04 7.75 8.80
CA GLU A 60 -14.32 6.66 9.46
C GLU A 60 -13.04 7.16 10.18
N LEU A 61 -12.28 8.08 9.58
CA LEU A 61 -11.13 8.70 10.23
C LEU A 61 -11.55 9.53 11.44
N SER A 62 -12.66 10.29 11.33
CA SER A 62 -13.22 11.08 12.44
C SER A 62 -13.69 10.18 13.59
N ARG A 63 -14.37 9.08 13.28
CA ARG A 63 -14.82 8.09 14.28
C ARG A 63 -13.67 7.55 15.12
N HIS A 64 -12.52 7.33 14.52
CA HIS A 64 -11.36 6.73 15.17
C HIS A 64 -10.31 7.76 15.62
N ARG A 65 -10.61 9.05 15.59
CA ARG A 65 -9.65 10.11 15.95
C ARG A 65 -9.11 10.01 17.37
N SER A 66 -9.88 9.46 18.30
CA SER A 66 -9.47 9.25 19.70
C SER A 66 -8.77 7.92 19.95
N ALA A 67 -8.60 7.06 18.94
CA ALA A 67 -7.92 5.79 19.10
C ALA A 67 -6.45 5.99 19.48
N ARG A 68 -5.90 5.05 20.27
CA ARG A 68 -4.50 5.10 20.73
C ARG A 68 -3.51 4.82 19.58
N ALA A 69 -3.92 4.03 18.61
CA ALA A 69 -3.16 3.72 17.40
C ALA A 69 -4.10 3.45 16.22
N TRP A 70 -3.61 3.72 15.01
CA TRP A 70 -4.24 3.30 13.76
C TRP A 70 -3.41 2.21 13.10
N VAL A 71 -4.09 1.14 12.70
CA VAL A 71 -3.58 0.09 11.81
C VAL A 71 -4.19 0.32 10.44
N LEU A 72 -3.39 0.78 9.51
CA LEU A 72 -3.77 1.00 8.10
C LEU A 72 -3.47 -0.28 7.31
N ASP A 73 -4.49 -0.98 6.83
CA ASP A 73 -4.29 -2.19 6.04
C ASP A 73 -4.16 -1.85 4.55
N LEU A 74 -2.93 -1.85 4.06
CA LEU A 74 -2.57 -1.57 2.67
C LEU A 74 -2.38 -2.85 1.84
N ARG A 75 -2.59 -4.02 2.43
CA ARG A 75 -2.39 -5.30 1.76
C ARG A 75 -3.37 -5.50 0.61
N GLY A 76 -2.87 -6.03 -0.50
CA GLY A 76 -3.67 -6.29 -1.70
C GLY A 76 -4.03 -5.01 -2.44
N ALA A 77 -3.45 -4.79 -3.58
CA ALA A 77 -3.73 -3.61 -4.40
C ALA A 77 -5.02 -3.81 -5.20
N LEU A 78 -6.09 -3.14 -4.86
CA LEU A 78 -7.35 -3.28 -5.59
C LEU A 78 -8.05 -1.96 -5.95
N ALA A 79 -7.66 -0.83 -5.41
CA ALA A 79 -8.40 0.41 -5.64
C ALA A 79 -7.51 1.53 -6.14
N ASP A 80 -8.04 2.30 -7.07
CA ASP A 80 -7.60 3.66 -7.34
C ASP A 80 -8.08 4.56 -6.17
N SER A 81 -7.36 4.47 -5.06
CA SER A 81 -7.71 5.13 -3.80
C SER A 81 -6.86 6.38 -3.54
N SER A 82 -6.52 7.12 -4.58
CA SER A 82 -5.76 8.36 -4.45
C SER A 82 -6.42 9.37 -3.50
N HIS A 83 -7.76 9.47 -3.53
CA HIS A 83 -8.53 10.33 -2.61
C HIS A 83 -8.49 9.82 -1.18
N VAL A 84 -8.68 8.52 -0.95
CA VAL A 84 -8.60 7.90 0.38
C VAL A 84 -7.21 8.09 0.98
N GLY A 85 -6.17 7.85 0.19
CA GLY A 85 -4.79 8.08 0.62
C GLY A 85 -4.51 9.53 0.99
N LEU A 86 -5.04 10.48 0.22
CA LEU A 86 -4.90 11.90 0.51
C LEU A 86 -5.60 12.29 1.82
N ALA A 87 -6.82 11.80 2.06
CA ALA A 87 -7.56 12.04 3.31
C ALA A 87 -6.80 11.52 4.53
N VAL A 88 -6.23 10.31 4.45
CA VAL A 88 -5.39 9.75 5.53
C VAL A 88 -4.16 10.62 5.77
N LEU A 89 -3.43 11.02 4.72
CA LEU A 89 -2.26 11.89 4.86
C LEU A 89 -2.62 13.24 5.49
N GLN A 90 -3.76 13.83 5.14
CA GLN A 90 -4.24 15.07 5.75
C GLN A 90 -4.54 14.87 7.23
N ALA A 91 -5.22 13.79 7.59
CA ALA A 91 -5.64 13.50 8.96
C ALA A 91 -4.47 13.25 9.93
N VAL A 92 -3.33 12.72 9.45
CA VAL A 92 -2.17 12.40 10.31
C VAL A 92 -1.16 13.55 10.46
N ARG A 93 -1.43 14.72 9.88
CA ARG A 93 -0.45 15.82 9.84
C ARG A 93 -0.99 17.12 10.39
N GLU A 94 -0.18 17.76 11.21
CA GLU A 94 -0.46 19.07 11.78
C GLU A 94 -0.18 20.23 10.81
N ARG A 95 0.85 20.11 9.98
CA ARG A 95 1.34 21.20 9.13
C ARG A 95 1.44 20.76 7.66
N PRO A 96 1.24 21.71 6.73
CA PRO A 96 1.51 21.44 5.32
C PRO A 96 2.97 21.02 5.15
N VAL A 97 3.21 19.89 4.53
CA VAL A 97 4.56 19.44 4.21
C VAL A 97 4.60 19.06 2.75
N ALA A 98 5.68 19.46 2.08
CA ALA A 98 5.99 18.92 0.78
C ALA A 98 6.33 17.44 0.96
N VAL A 99 5.43 16.57 0.53
CA VAL A 99 5.74 15.15 0.47
C VAL A 99 6.60 14.94 -0.77
N VAL A 100 7.85 14.66 -0.53
CA VAL A 100 8.84 14.56 -1.58
C VAL A 100 8.88 13.15 -2.13
N ALA A 101 7.82 12.75 -2.81
CA ALA A 101 7.97 11.72 -3.82
C ALA A 101 8.38 12.44 -5.11
N ARG A 102 9.58 12.17 -5.60
CA ARG A 102 9.97 12.65 -6.92
C ARG A 102 9.34 11.75 -7.96
N GLU A 103 8.33 12.27 -8.64
CA GLU A 103 7.77 11.61 -9.82
C GLU A 103 8.58 12.07 -11.04
N LEU A 104 9.30 11.14 -11.65
CA LEU A 104 9.98 11.37 -12.91
C LEU A 104 9.09 10.82 -14.02
N HIS A 105 8.39 11.70 -14.71
CA HIS A 105 7.62 11.31 -15.89
C HIS A 105 8.53 11.27 -17.10
N ARG A 106 8.84 10.07 -17.58
CA ARG A 106 9.64 9.93 -18.81
C ARG A 106 8.83 10.12 -20.07
N TYR A 107 7.52 9.84 -20.03
CA TYR A 107 6.63 9.93 -21.17
C TYR A 107 5.32 10.58 -20.75
N GLN A 108 5.04 11.75 -21.28
CA GLN A 108 3.84 12.51 -20.92
C GLN A 108 2.58 12.09 -21.69
N SER A 109 2.70 11.27 -22.74
CA SER A 109 1.53 10.87 -23.52
C SER A 109 1.69 9.51 -24.19
N THR A 110 0.57 8.79 -24.29
CA THR A 110 0.46 7.53 -25.03
C THR A 110 0.96 7.62 -26.48
N PRO A 111 0.78 8.73 -27.23
CA PRO A 111 1.33 8.87 -28.58
C PRO A 111 2.84 8.66 -28.66
N CYS A 112 3.61 9.07 -27.65
CA CYS A 112 5.06 8.91 -27.67
C CYS A 112 5.52 7.46 -27.66
N LEU A 113 4.76 6.57 -27.02
CA LEU A 113 5.07 5.12 -26.96
C LEU A 113 4.73 4.39 -28.28
N THR A 114 3.89 4.97 -29.11
CA THR A 114 3.46 4.39 -30.40
C THR A 114 4.25 4.89 -31.60
N LEU A 115 5.06 5.93 -31.41
CA LEU A 115 5.92 6.49 -32.45
C LEU A 115 7.15 5.63 -32.71
N SER A 116 7.70 5.71 -33.92
CA SER A 116 9.02 5.14 -34.22
C SER A 116 10.09 5.77 -33.34
N LEU A 117 11.20 5.06 -33.10
CA LEU A 117 12.30 5.56 -32.26
C LEU A 117 12.81 6.96 -32.67
N ARG A 118 12.80 7.23 -33.99
CA ARG A 118 13.22 8.50 -34.56
C ARG A 118 12.23 9.63 -34.26
N GLU A 119 10.93 9.34 -34.33
CA GLU A 119 9.85 10.29 -34.02
C GLU A 119 9.77 10.54 -32.51
N GLN A 120 10.02 9.53 -31.68
CA GLN A 120 10.10 9.68 -30.21
C GLN A 120 11.19 10.67 -29.80
N VAL A 121 12.37 10.59 -30.39
CA VAL A 121 13.48 11.51 -30.10
C VAL A 121 13.15 12.96 -30.50
N ALA A 122 12.40 13.15 -31.60
CA ALA A 122 12.08 14.48 -32.11
C ALA A 122 10.87 15.13 -31.42
N GLN A 123 9.84 14.33 -31.04
CA GLN A 123 8.55 14.83 -30.56
C GLN A 123 8.31 14.58 -29.09
N CYS A 124 9.08 13.70 -28.46
CA CYS A 124 8.97 13.32 -27.07
C CYS A 124 10.34 13.47 -26.40
N PRO A 125 10.77 14.72 -26.17
CA PRO A 125 12.03 14.97 -25.51
C PRO A 125 12.04 14.29 -24.15
N ASP A 126 13.22 13.80 -23.72
CA ASP A 126 13.46 13.15 -22.44
C ASP A 126 13.41 14.19 -21.30
N GLU A 127 12.36 15.00 -21.25
CA GLU A 127 12.14 15.99 -20.20
C GLU A 127 11.66 15.25 -18.93
N ARG A 128 12.54 15.21 -17.98
CA ARG A 128 12.24 14.69 -16.64
C ARG A 128 11.53 15.77 -15.84
N GLU A 129 10.22 15.72 -15.78
CA GLU A 129 9.47 16.57 -14.87
C GLU A 129 9.54 15.98 -13.46
N VAL A 130 10.09 16.74 -12.53
CA VAL A 130 10.09 16.39 -11.10
C VAL A 130 8.91 17.09 -10.43
N ARG A 131 7.91 16.34 -10.05
CA ARG A 131 6.76 16.87 -9.30
C ARG A 131 6.90 16.51 -7.83
N SER A 132 6.87 17.52 -6.99
CA SER A 132 6.68 17.34 -5.54
C SER A 132 5.22 17.58 -5.21
N ARG A 133 4.59 16.64 -4.52
CA ARG A 133 3.22 16.81 -4.05
C ARG A 133 3.23 17.48 -2.68
N VAL A 134 2.56 18.61 -2.56
CA VAL A 134 2.30 19.26 -1.27
C VAL A 134 0.98 18.75 -0.74
N VAL A 135 0.99 18.10 0.42
CA VAL A 135 -0.21 17.70 1.15
C VAL A 135 -0.41 18.70 2.30
N ARG A 136 -1.59 19.28 2.36
CA ARG A 136 -1.98 20.15 3.48
C ARG A 136 -2.41 19.28 4.65
N GLY A 137 -1.90 19.57 5.83
CA GLY A 137 -2.36 18.93 7.06
C GLY A 137 -3.71 19.45 7.53
N ASP A 138 -4.37 18.69 8.38
CA ASP A 138 -5.56 19.13 9.10
C ASP A 138 -5.13 20.02 10.28
N THR A 139 -5.33 21.32 10.16
CA THR A 139 -5.02 22.29 11.22
C THR A 139 -6.02 22.27 12.37
N ALA A 140 -7.22 21.68 12.17
CA ALA A 140 -8.28 21.62 13.15
C ALA A 140 -8.12 20.46 14.16
N GLY A 141 -7.20 19.57 13.91
CA GLY A 141 -6.92 18.44 14.80
C GLY A 141 -6.35 17.24 14.06
N HIS A 142 -5.04 17.18 13.96
CA HIS A 142 -4.36 16.01 13.39
C HIS A 142 -4.42 14.81 14.35
N TYR A 143 -4.35 13.62 13.80
CA TYR A 143 -4.22 12.41 14.59
C TYR A 143 -2.76 12.25 15.08
N ALA A 144 -2.61 12.23 16.40
CA ALA A 144 -1.30 12.17 17.07
C ALA A 144 -0.95 10.76 17.63
N GLY A 145 -1.80 9.77 17.41
CA GLY A 145 -1.57 8.40 17.86
C GLY A 145 -0.49 7.67 17.06
N ARG A 146 -0.21 6.44 17.47
CA ARG A 146 0.74 5.57 16.75
C ARG A 146 0.16 5.12 15.41
N LEU A 147 1.02 5.04 14.40
CA LEU A 147 0.67 4.57 13.06
C LEU A 147 1.40 3.26 12.76
N VAL A 148 0.65 2.28 12.30
CA VAL A 148 1.15 1.03 11.74
C VAL A 148 0.52 0.81 10.38
N ALA A 149 1.28 0.38 9.39
CA ALA A 149 0.75 -0.09 8.12
C ALA A 149 1.04 -1.57 7.94
N LEU A 150 -0.01 -2.33 7.57
CA LEU A 150 0.15 -3.70 7.12
C LEU A 150 0.40 -3.70 5.61
N VAL A 151 1.45 -4.38 5.18
CA VAL A 151 1.87 -4.46 3.78
C VAL A 151 2.17 -5.90 3.37
N ASP A 152 1.99 -6.19 2.09
CA ASP A 152 2.34 -7.49 1.51
C ASP A 152 2.90 -7.33 0.08
N GLU A 153 3.33 -8.43 -0.52
CA GLU A 153 3.87 -8.49 -1.89
C GLU A 153 2.86 -8.05 -2.98
N ARG A 154 1.59 -7.87 -2.62
CA ARG A 154 0.55 -7.35 -3.51
C ARG A 154 0.25 -5.88 -3.29
N THR A 155 0.81 -5.27 -2.24
CA THR A 155 0.73 -3.82 -2.04
C THR A 155 1.47 -3.15 -3.19
N SER A 156 0.73 -2.46 -4.07
CA SER A 156 1.25 -1.82 -5.28
C SER A 156 0.46 -0.57 -5.65
N GLY A 157 0.83 0.13 -6.71
CA GLY A 157 0.09 1.26 -7.26
C GLY A 157 -0.19 2.36 -6.23
N ALA A 158 -1.45 2.75 -6.10
CA ALA A 158 -1.88 3.83 -5.21
C ALA A 158 -1.57 3.56 -3.73
N MET A 159 -1.70 2.30 -3.27
CA MET A 159 -1.39 1.92 -1.89
C MET A 159 0.10 1.99 -1.59
N GLU A 160 0.94 1.60 -2.53
CA GLU A 160 2.38 1.73 -2.35
C GLU A 160 2.83 3.19 -2.41
N ARG A 161 2.16 4.02 -3.22
CA ARG A 161 2.37 5.47 -3.24
C ARG A 161 1.96 6.12 -1.91
N LEU A 162 0.82 5.72 -1.34
CA LEU A 162 0.42 6.16 0.00
C LEU A 162 1.46 5.76 1.04
N ALA A 163 1.92 4.53 1.00
CA ALA A 163 2.96 4.03 1.91
C ALA A 163 4.26 4.85 1.82
N LEU A 164 4.70 5.20 0.60
CA LEU A 164 5.84 6.10 0.37
C LEU A 164 5.65 7.48 1.02
N MET A 165 4.45 8.05 0.85
CA MET A 165 4.13 9.35 1.43
C MET A 165 4.08 9.30 2.96
N LEU A 166 3.55 8.23 3.54
CA LEU A 166 3.52 8.01 4.98
C LEU A 166 4.95 7.80 5.53
N GLU A 167 5.80 7.02 4.85
CA GLU A 167 7.21 6.83 5.20
C GLU A 167 7.96 8.17 5.26
N ALA A 168 7.76 9.01 4.24
CA ALA A 168 8.45 10.30 4.13
C ALA A 168 7.95 11.35 5.13
N SER A 169 6.80 11.15 5.76
CA SER A 169 6.10 12.22 6.45
C SER A 169 5.64 11.90 7.87
N THR A 170 5.80 10.66 8.32
CA THR A 170 5.36 10.21 9.65
C THR A 170 6.32 9.16 10.23
N ASP A 171 6.20 8.88 11.53
CA ASP A 171 6.92 7.79 12.19
C ASP A 171 6.13 6.47 12.09
N ILE A 172 5.60 6.16 10.90
CA ILE A 172 4.82 4.95 10.69
C ILE A 172 5.71 3.70 10.72
N THR A 173 5.19 2.62 11.30
CA THR A 173 5.86 1.32 11.29
C THR A 173 5.19 0.38 10.30
N PHE A 174 5.95 -0.18 9.36
CA PHE A 174 5.47 -1.18 8.42
C PHE A 174 5.67 -2.58 8.97
N ILE A 175 4.62 -3.41 8.88
CA ILE A 175 4.58 -4.80 9.34
C ILE A 175 4.00 -5.67 8.22
N GLY A 176 4.65 -6.78 7.91
CA GLY A 176 4.19 -7.68 6.86
C GLY A 176 5.33 -8.24 6.02
N SER A 177 5.18 -8.29 4.72
CA SER A 177 6.23 -8.63 3.74
C SER A 177 6.52 -7.46 2.81
N SER A 178 7.64 -7.51 2.09
CA SER A 178 8.03 -6.45 1.15
C SER A 178 6.95 -6.21 0.10
N THR A 179 6.74 -4.94 -0.23
CA THR A 179 5.76 -4.53 -1.24
C THR A 179 6.23 -4.85 -2.67
N ALA A 180 5.34 -4.67 -3.65
CA ALA A 180 5.61 -5.01 -5.05
C ALA A 180 6.74 -4.19 -5.71
N GLY A 181 7.06 -3.00 -5.19
CA GLY A 181 7.98 -2.07 -5.84
C GLY A 181 7.42 -1.50 -7.15
N SER A 182 6.11 -1.36 -7.23
CA SER A 182 5.39 -0.87 -8.42
C SER A 182 4.41 0.26 -8.08
N PRO A 183 4.91 1.42 -7.61
CA PRO A 183 4.08 2.53 -7.17
C PRO A 183 3.58 3.40 -8.31
N ALA A 184 4.17 3.29 -9.50
CA ALA A 184 3.81 4.11 -10.65
C ALA A 184 2.52 3.63 -11.32
N GLU A 185 1.74 4.59 -11.83
CA GLU A 185 0.62 4.27 -12.70
C GLU A 185 1.12 3.65 -14.00
N ALA A 186 0.43 2.59 -14.42
CA ALA A 186 0.67 1.98 -15.70
C ALA A 186 -0.29 2.56 -16.74
N VAL A 187 0.24 2.97 -17.91
CA VAL A 187 -0.55 3.42 -19.03
C VAL A 187 -0.76 2.30 -20.03
N PRO A 188 -1.97 2.16 -20.60
CA PRO A 188 -2.23 1.15 -21.60
C PRO A 188 -1.64 1.57 -22.95
N VAL A 189 -0.91 0.67 -23.59
CA VAL A 189 -0.43 0.79 -24.97
C VAL A 189 -1.09 -0.30 -25.80
N VAL A 190 -1.85 0.12 -26.81
CA VAL A 190 -2.54 -0.80 -27.72
C VAL A 190 -1.60 -1.12 -28.88
N LEU A 191 -1.21 -2.37 -28.99
CA LEU A 191 -0.39 -2.92 -30.07
C LEU A 191 -1.26 -3.44 -31.22
N PRO A 192 -0.69 -3.65 -32.44
CA PRO A 192 -1.39 -4.30 -33.54
C PRO A 192 -2.03 -5.63 -33.09
N GLY A 193 -3.23 -5.88 -33.56
CA GLY A 193 -4.03 -7.05 -33.15
C GLY A 193 -4.84 -6.83 -31.87
N LYS A 194 -5.00 -5.58 -31.42
CA LYS A 194 -5.75 -5.18 -30.20
C LYS A 194 -5.17 -5.73 -28.90
N LEU A 195 -3.90 -6.07 -28.90
CA LEU A 195 -3.20 -6.47 -27.68
C LEU A 195 -2.90 -5.21 -26.84
N THR A 196 -3.41 -5.16 -25.62
CA THR A 196 -3.12 -4.08 -24.70
C THR A 196 -1.98 -4.49 -23.76
N VAL A 197 -0.93 -3.67 -23.72
CA VAL A 197 0.20 -3.82 -22.80
C VAL A 197 0.21 -2.63 -21.86
N TYR A 198 0.33 -2.87 -20.56
CA TYR A 198 0.45 -1.82 -19.57
C TYR A 198 1.92 -1.57 -19.26
N VAL A 199 2.36 -0.32 -19.42
CA VAL A 199 3.74 0.09 -19.16
C VAL A 199 3.77 1.20 -18.10
N PRO A 200 4.77 1.21 -17.18
CA PRO A 200 4.88 2.29 -16.20
C PRO A 200 5.21 3.60 -16.91
N ALA A 201 4.40 4.65 -16.66
CA ALA A 201 4.56 5.97 -17.26
C ALA A 201 5.48 6.90 -16.43
N ALA A 202 5.77 6.55 -15.19
CA ALA A 202 6.56 7.36 -14.28
C ALA A 202 7.54 6.51 -13.49
N GLU A 203 8.62 7.12 -13.03
CA GLU A 203 9.53 6.57 -12.02
C GLU A 203 9.34 7.33 -10.72
N LEU A 204 9.04 6.64 -9.63
CA LEU A 204 8.99 7.23 -8.30
C LEU A 204 10.30 6.97 -7.56
N ARG A 205 10.77 8.01 -6.86
CA ARG A 205 11.96 7.94 -6.01
C ARG A 205 11.63 8.47 -4.61
N ARG A 206 12.37 8.01 -3.61
CA ARG A 206 12.32 8.59 -2.27
C ARG A 206 12.84 10.03 -2.27
N SER A 207 12.56 10.74 -1.19
CA SER A 207 13.03 12.15 -1.03
C SER A 207 14.54 12.32 -1.10
N ASP A 208 15.30 11.30 -0.70
CA ASP A 208 16.76 11.24 -0.77
C ASP A 208 17.26 10.90 -2.19
N GLY A 209 16.36 10.65 -3.14
CA GLY A 209 16.69 10.26 -4.52
C GLY A 209 16.91 8.77 -4.70
N SER A 210 16.86 7.96 -3.64
CA SER A 210 17.00 6.51 -3.75
C SER A 210 15.86 5.88 -4.56
N GLN A 211 16.15 4.77 -5.20
CA GLN A 211 15.21 4.07 -6.04
C GLN A 211 14.11 3.44 -5.20
N TRP A 212 12.86 3.67 -5.62
CA TRP A 212 11.69 2.98 -5.08
C TRP A 212 11.21 1.86 -6.00
N GLN A 213 11.08 2.16 -7.28
CA GLN A 213 10.55 1.23 -8.27
C GLN A 213 11.40 -0.05 -8.31
N ARG A 214 10.75 -1.21 -8.27
CA ARG A 214 11.33 -2.56 -8.18
C ARG A 214 12.00 -2.88 -6.83
N VAL A 215 12.01 -1.97 -5.89
CA VAL A 215 12.55 -2.15 -4.53
C VAL A 215 11.41 -2.24 -3.51
N GLY A 216 10.49 -1.28 -3.54
CA GLY A 216 9.35 -1.22 -2.62
C GLY A 216 9.74 -0.83 -1.20
N ILE A 217 8.84 -1.14 -0.27
CA ILE A 217 9.04 -1.03 1.18
C ILE A 217 9.46 -2.39 1.73
N SER A 218 10.54 -2.39 2.50
CA SER A 218 10.88 -3.51 3.37
C SER A 218 10.30 -3.22 4.76
N PRO A 219 9.38 -4.04 5.28
CA PRO A 219 8.78 -3.81 6.59
C PRO A 219 9.83 -3.91 7.70
N LEU A 220 9.65 -3.13 8.76
CA LEU A 220 10.49 -3.23 9.96
C LEU A 220 10.30 -4.57 10.66
N ILE A 221 9.09 -5.12 10.60
CA ILE A 221 8.73 -6.39 11.23
C ILE A 221 8.20 -7.33 10.16
N ASP A 222 8.98 -8.37 9.85
CA ASP A 222 8.52 -9.42 8.93
C ASP A 222 7.40 -10.23 9.59
N ALA A 223 6.29 -10.36 8.90
CA ALA A 223 5.15 -11.16 9.32
C ALA A 223 4.40 -11.65 8.07
N ARG A 224 4.11 -12.93 8.04
CA ARG A 224 3.45 -13.56 6.88
C ARG A 224 2.33 -14.47 7.32
N LEU A 225 1.31 -14.54 6.50
CA LEU A 225 0.24 -15.51 6.69
C LEU A 225 0.79 -16.92 6.45
N THR A 226 0.65 -17.79 7.44
CA THR A 226 1.00 -19.21 7.29
C THR A 226 -0.20 -20.03 6.81
N LEU A 227 0.06 -21.24 6.29
CA LEU A 227 -1.03 -22.18 5.98
C LEU A 227 -1.86 -22.55 7.20
N ARG A 228 -1.27 -22.53 8.39
CA ARG A 228 -1.97 -22.76 9.65
C ARG A 228 -2.92 -21.60 9.92
N GLY A 229 -2.42 -20.36 9.89
CA GLY A 229 -3.22 -19.14 10.09
C GLY A 229 -4.36 -19.06 9.09
N TYR A 230 -4.08 -19.28 7.80
CA TYR A 230 -5.11 -19.31 6.77
C TYR A 230 -6.24 -20.33 7.07
N ARG A 231 -5.88 -21.55 7.48
CA ARG A 231 -6.86 -22.62 7.80
C ARG A 231 -7.65 -22.34 9.06
N SER A 232 -7.08 -21.66 10.04
CA SER A 232 -7.76 -21.28 11.28
C SER A 232 -8.53 -19.95 11.18
N GLY A 233 -8.48 -19.27 10.03
CA GLY A 233 -9.06 -17.93 9.88
C GLY A 233 -8.35 -16.86 10.72
N THR A 234 -7.07 -17.07 11.06
CA THR A 234 -6.28 -16.15 11.89
C THR A 234 -5.43 -15.25 10.99
N ASP A 235 -5.58 -13.94 11.14
CA ASP A 235 -4.70 -12.97 10.49
C ASP A 235 -3.45 -12.74 11.34
N GLU A 236 -2.42 -13.56 11.10
CA GLU A 236 -1.15 -13.54 11.85
C GLU A 236 -0.40 -12.21 11.69
N VAL A 237 -0.58 -11.53 10.55
CA VAL A 237 0.05 -10.21 10.31
C VAL A 237 -0.61 -9.15 11.17
N LEU A 238 -1.94 -9.11 11.23
CA LEU A 238 -2.68 -8.21 12.11
C LEU A 238 -2.42 -8.53 13.59
N GLN A 239 -2.37 -9.81 13.96
CA GLN A 239 -2.03 -10.22 15.32
C GLN A 239 -0.64 -9.70 15.71
N ARG A 240 0.35 -9.83 14.83
CA ARG A 240 1.70 -9.31 15.07
C ARG A 240 1.73 -7.80 15.27
N ALA A 241 0.92 -7.07 14.50
CA ALA A 241 0.79 -5.62 14.67
C ALA A 241 0.16 -5.25 16.03
N GLN A 242 -0.86 -5.97 16.46
CA GLN A 242 -1.49 -5.76 17.77
C GLN A 242 -0.50 -6.04 18.92
N GLU A 243 0.26 -7.12 18.85
CA GLU A 243 1.30 -7.46 19.84
C GLU A 243 2.37 -6.36 19.94
N TRP A 244 2.86 -5.90 18.77
CA TRP A 244 3.84 -4.82 18.74
C TRP A 244 3.27 -3.51 19.30
N LEU A 245 2.04 -3.14 18.91
CA LEU A 245 1.38 -1.94 19.43
C LEU A 245 1.14 -2.03 20.94
N ALA A 246 0.75 -3.18 21.48
CA ALA A 246 0.58 -3.35 22.92
C ALA A 246 1.88 -3.03 23.66
N GLN A 247 3.02 -3.59 23.23
CA GLN A 247 4.34 -3.30 23.82
C GLN A 247 4.70 -1.80 23.74
N GLN A 248 4.41 -1.14 22.61
CA GLN A 248 4.72 0.27 22.40
C GLN A 248 3.82 1.22 23.21
N LEU A 249 2.56 0.85 23.40
CA LEU A 249 1.58 1.65 24.13
C LEU A 249 1.74 1.52 25.65
N ASP A 250 2.16 0.34 26.13
CA ASP A 250 2.41 0.10 27.56
C ASP A 250 3.76 0.66 28.01
N GLY A 251 4.80 0.60 27.14
CA GLY A 251 6.13 1.15 27.44
C GLY A 251 6.19 2.68 27.60
N ARG A 252 5.19 3.44 27.08
CA ARG A 252 5.07 4.88 27.32
C ARG A 252 4.40 5.24 28.64
N GLY A 253 3.69 4.31 29.27
CA GLY A 253 3.12 4.51 30.61
C GLY A 253 4.15 4.64 31.72
N GLY A 254 5.35 4.10 31.52
CA GLY A 254 6.44 4.11 32.51
C GLY A 254 7.35 5.35 32.50
N ARG A 255 7.32 6.18 31.46
CA ARG A 255 8.23 7.35 31.34
C ARG A 255 7.62 8.73 31.66
N ARG A 256 6.39 8.78 32.17
CA ARG A 256 5.75 10.03 32.60
C ARG A 256 5.70 10.21 34.14
N ARG A 257 6.56 9.51 34.86
CA ARG A 257 6.73 9.72 36.32
C ARG A 257 8.22 9.81 36.63
N GLU A 258 8.85 10.88 36.24
CA GLU A 258 10.04 11.44 36.91
C GLU A 258 10.07 12.95 36.57
#